data_8aa95ac37b4f0d734354878688c24513
#
_entry.id   8aa95ac37b4f0d734354878688c24513
#
_cell.length_a   1.000
_cell.length_b   1.000
_cell.length_c   1.000
_cell.angle_alpha   90.00
_cell.angle_beta   90.00
_cell.angle_gamma   90.00
#
_symmetry.space_group_name_H-M   'P 1'
#
loop_
_entity.id
_entity.type
_entity.pdbx_description
1 polymer ?
#
loop_
_entity_poly.entity_id
_entity_poly.type
_entity_poly.pdbx_seq_one_letter_code
_entity_poly.pdbx_strand_id
1 'polypeptide(L)'
;MDFMINTFGLYFGTFLVILGQCLLVTVIVLVALAFIMYGERKIWAAVHIRKGPNIVGAFGLLQSFADFIKYIVKEIVVPAGADKFVFFLAPMLTFVLATVSWAVIPFNEGWVISDLNVGILFIFAISSLEVYGVIMGGWASNSKY
;
A
#
# COMPACT_ATOMS: atom_id res chain seq x y z
N MET A 1 22.85 -29.63 20.66
CA MET A 1 23.02 -29.02 19.32
C MET A 1 21.70 -29.12 18.54
N ASP A 2 21.02 -30.25 18.56
CA ASP A 2 19.74 -30.46 17.83
C ASP A 2 18.58 -29.63 18.32
N PHE A 3 18.52 -29.27 19.61
CA PHE A 3 17.50 -28.34 20.15
C PHE A 3 17.62 -26.94 19.55
N MET A 4 18.84 -26.43 19.40
CA MET A 4 19.08 -25.10 18.79
C MET A 4 18.75 -25.09 17.30
N ILE A 5 19.05 -26.15 16.57
CA ILE A 5 18.74 -26.28 15.14
C ILE A 5 17.23 -26.40 14.91
N ASN A 6 16.53 -27.18 15.75
CA ASN A 6 15.06 -27.31 15.66
C ASN A 6 14.33 -26.03 16.01
N THR A 7 14.75 -25.29 17.06
CA THR A 7 14.14 -24.00 17.41
C THR A 7 14.40 -22.95 16.34
N PHE A 8 15.63 -22.85 15.81
CA PHE A 8 15.94 -21.92 14.72
C PHE A 8 15.16 -22.25 13.45
N GLY A 9 15.03 -23.52 13.10
CA GLY A 9 14.22 -23.95 11.96
C GLY A 9 12.74 -23.62 12.12
N LEU A 10 12.19 -23.77 13.35
CA LEU A 10 10.80 -23.40 13.64
C LEU A 10 10.56 -21.88 13.51
N TYR A 11 11.44 -21.06 14.08
CA TYR A 11 11.32 -19.60 13.97
C TYR A 11 11.48 -19.10 12.53
N PHE A 12 12.41 -19.68 11.78
CA PHE A 12 12.60 -19.34 10.37
C PHE A 12 11.40 -19.77 9.52
N GLY A 13 10.83 -20.93 9.80
CA GLY A 13 9.62 -21.41 9.12
C GLY A 13 8.41 -20.51 9.40
N THR A 14 8.18 -20.14 10.66
CA THR A 14 7.08 -19.20 11.02
C THR A 14 7.28 -17.83 10.39
N PHE A 15 8.51 -17.31 10.35
CA PHE A 15 8.81 -16.05 9.67
C PHE A 15 8.47 -16.09 8.18
N LEU A 16 8.83 -17.16 7.48
CA LEU A 16 8.49 -17.33 6.05
C LEU A 16 6.99 -17.40 5.81
N VAL A 17 6.24 -18.08 6.68
CA VAL A 17 4.78 -18.16 6.57
C VAL A 17 4.15 -16.79 6.76
N ILE A 18 4.53 -16.06 7.80
CA ILE A 18 4.02 -14.70 8.05
C ILE A 18 4.36 -13.76 6.88
N LEU A 19 5.60 -13.82 6.39
CA LEU A 19 6.02 -13.02 5.24
C LEU A 19 5.22 -13.35 3.98
N GLY A 20 4.94 -14.64 3.74
CA GLY A 20 4.08 -15.07 2.64
C GLY A 20 2.64 -14.56 2.77
N GLN A 21 2.06 -14.59 3.98
CA GLN A 21 0.74 -14.04 4.26
C GLN A 21 0.69 -12.52 4.05
N CYS A 22 1.68 -11.79 4.53
CA CYS A 22 1.78 -10.35 4.32
C CYS A 22 1.88 -9.98 2.84
N LEU A 23 2.72 -10.69 2.08
CA LEU A 23 2.83 -10.48 0.63
C LEU A 23 1.53 -10.79 -0.10
N LEU A 24 0.87 -11.90 0.25
CA LEU A 24 -0.41 -12.28 -0.36
C LEU A 24 -1.48 -11.22 -0.12
N VAL A 25 -1.65 -10.76 1.12
CA VAL A 25 -2.61 -9.71 1.47
C VAL A 25 -2.28 -8.42 0.73
N THR A 26 -1.01 -8.01 0.71
CA THR A 26 -0.58 -6.79 -0.01
C THR A 26 -0.91 -6.88 -1.49
N VAL A 27 -0.65 -8.00 -2.15
CA VAL A 27 -0.99 -8.18 -3.58
C VAL A 27 -2.50 -8.12 -3.81
N ILE A 28 -3.30 -8.78 -2.98
CA ILE A 28 -4.77 -8.73 -3.09
C ILE A 28 -5.28 -7.29 -2.95
N VAL A 29 -4.78 -6.55 -1.96
CA VAL A 29 -5.17 -5.15 -1.74
C VAL A 29 -4.76 -4.27 -2.91
N LEU A 30 -3.54 -4.42 -3.45
CA LEU A 30 -3.08 -3.66 -4.62
C LEU A 30 -3.93 -3.94 -5.86
N VAL A 31 -4.31 -5.20 -6.10
CA VAL A 31 -5.20 -5.57 -7.20
C VAL A 31 -6.60 -4.97 -7.00
N ALA A 32 -7.15 -5.04 -5.79
CA ALA A 32 -8.43 -4.42 -5.47
C ALA A 32 -8.40 -2.90 -5.70
N LEU A 33 -7.35 -2.22 -5.25
CA LEU A 33 -7.13 -0.79 -5.48
C LEU A 33 -7.05 -0.44 -6.97
N ALA A 34 -6.41 -1.28 -7.80
CA ALA A 34 -6.35 -1.05 -9.25
C ALA A 34 -7.75 -1.00 -9.88
N PHE A 35 -8.66 -1.88 -9.44
CA PHE A 35 -10.05 -1.88 -9.91
C PHE A 35 -10.88 -0.74 -9.33
N ILE A 36 -10.66 -0.36 -8.08
CA ILE A 36 -11.32 0.81 -7.45
C ILE A 36 -10.94 2.09 -8.21
N MET A 37 -9.65 2.31 -8.49
CA MET A 37 -9.18 3.44 -9.27
C MET A 37 -9.75 3.47 -10.70
N TYR A 38 -9.90 2.31 -11.32
CA TYR A 38 -10.57 2.21 -12.62
C TYR A 38 -12.04 2.65 -12.53
N GLY A 39 -12.77 2.16 -11.52
CA GLY A 39 -14.16 2.53 -11.27
C GLY A 39 -14.32 4.03 -11.02
N GLU A 40 -13.47 4.61 -10.17
CA GLU A 40 -13.44 6.04 -9.88
C GLU A 40 -13.28 6.87 -11.16
N ARG A 41 -12.30 6.54 -12.01
CA ARG A 41 -12.08 7.23 -13.29
C ARG A 41 -13.28 7.13 -14.24
N LYS A 42 -14.01 6.01 -14.24
CA LYS A 42 -15.23 5.83 -15.03
C LYS A 42 -16.37 6.69 -14.51
N ILE A 43 -16.56 6.73 -13.20
CA ILE A 43 -17.61 7.53 -12.54
C ILE A 43 -17.36 9.02 -12.81
N TRP A 44 -16.15 9.52 -12.55
CA TRP A 44 -15.81 10.91 -12.82
C TRP A 44 -15.94 11.29 -14.29
N ALA A 45 -15.57 10.38 -15.20
CA ALA A 45 -15.75 10.61 -16.63
C ALA A 45 -17.23 10.76 -17.00
N ALA A 46 -18.10 9.92 -16.43
CA ALA A 46 -19.55 10.02 -16.63
C ALA A 46 -20.13 11.33 -16.09
N VAL A 47 -19.70 11.77 -14.89
CA VAL A 47 -20.11 13.06 -14.31
C VAL A 47 -19.68 14.23 -15.20
N HIS A 48 -18.50 14.16 -15.82
CA HIS A 48 -18.00 15.18 -16.76
C HIS A 48 -18.47 14.98 -18.21
N ILE A 49 -19.46 14.10 -18.45
CA ILE A 49 -20.03 13.84 -19.79
C ILE A 49 -18.95 13.48 -20.83
N ARG A 50 -17.92 12.72 -20.41
CA ARG A 50 -16.82 12.25 -21.27
C ARG A 50 -16.61 10.75 -21.12
N LYS A 51 -15.96 10.12 -22.11
CA LYS A 51 -15.56 8.71 -22.01
C LYS A 51 -14.35 8.57 -21.10
N GLY A 52 -14.45 7.69 -20.09
CA GLY A 52 -13.32 7.27 -19.26
C GLY A 52 -12.37 6.33 -20.00
N PRO A 53 -11.39 5.73 -19.32
CA PRO A 53 -10.46 4.78 -19.91
C PRO A 53 -11.17 3.73 -20.75
N ASN A 54 -10.79 3.57 -22.02
CA ASN A 54 -11.49 2.72 -22.96
C ASN A 54 -10.58 1.91 -23.91
N ILE A 55 -9.27 2.23 -23.97
CA ILE A 55 -8.37 1.72 -25.01
C ILE A 55 -7.55 0.53 -24.52
N VAL A 56 -7.04 0.57 -23.28
CA VAL A 56 -6.11 -0.44 -22.75
C VAL A 56 -6.90 -1.63 -22.20
N GLY A 57 -6.93 -2.74 -22.94
CA GLY A 57 -7.72 -3.93 -22.63
C GLY A 57 -9.22 -3.73 -22.93
N ALA A 58 -10.02 -4.78 -22.68
CA ALA A 58 -11.47 -4.70 -22.85
C ALA A 58 -12.06 -3.61 -21.96
N PHE A 59 -12.72 -2.62 -22.55
CA PHE A 59 -13.34 -1.47 -21.85
C PHE A 59 -12.36 -0.62 -21.00
N GLY A 60 -11.03 -0.76 -21.18
CA GLY A 60 -10.02 -0.05 -20.40
C GLY A 60 -9.68 -0.67 -19.05
N LEU A 61 -10.06 -1.94 -18.80
CA LEU A 61 -9.82 -2.64 -17.54
C LEU A 61 -8.34 -2.72 -17.14
N LEU A 62 -7.44 -2.81 -18.10
CA LEU A 62 -6.01 -2.91 -17.85
C LEU A 62 -5.31 -1.55 -17.71
N GLN A 63 -6.04 -0.44 -17.74
CA GLN A 63 -5.47 0.90 -17.65
C GLN A 63 -4.68 1.12 -16.35
N SER A 64 -5.21 0.66 -15.20
CA SER A 64 -4.53 0.81 -13.92
C SER A 64 -3.21 0.04 -13.86
N PHE A 65 -3.15 -1.14 -14.48
CA PHE A 65 -1.91 -1.93 -14.57
C PHE A 65 -0.88 -1.27 -15.50
N ALA A 66 -1.31 -0.71 -16.62
CA ALA A 66 -0.44 0.05 -17.51
C ALA A 66 0.13 1.30 -16.83
N ASP A 67 -0.68 2.00 -16.06
CA ASP A 67 -0.23 3.14 -15.25
C ASP A 67 0.78 2.70 -14.19
N PHE A 68 0.58 1.57 -13.53
CA PHE A 68 1.53 1.01 -12.57
C PHE A 68 2.90 0.73 -13.20
N ILE A 69 2.94 0.05 -14.35
CA ILE A 69 4.19 -0.21 -15.09
C ILE A 69 4.87 1.10 -15.50
N LYS A 70 4.08 2.08 -15.96
CA LYS A 70 4.59 3.40 -16.30
C LYS A 70 5.28 4.09 -15.11
N TYR A 71 4.70 4.00 -13.90
CA TYR A 71 5.31 4.59 -12.70
C TYR A 71 6.62 3.91 -12.28
N ILE A 72 6.77 2.60 -12.51
CA ILE A 72 8.02 1.88 -12.22
C ILE A 72 9.16 2.36 -13.14
N VAL A 73 8.85 2.62 -14.41
CA VAL A 73 9.86 3.00 -15.42
C VAL A 73 10.14 4.50 -15.43
N LYS A 74 9.24 5.32 -14.85
CA LYS A 74 9.37 6.77 -14.88
C LYS A 74 10.44 7.26 -13.91
N GLU A 75 11.25 8.21 -14.36
CA GLU A 75 12.24 8.89 -13.52
C GLU A 75 11.58 9.68 -12.38
N ILE A 76 12.20 9.62 -11.21
CA ILE A 76 11.75 10.37 -10.02
C ILE A 76 12.29 11.78 -10.12
N VAL A 77 11.40 12.76 -10.20
CA VAL A 77 11.74 14.18 -10.21
C VAL A 77 11.69 14.72 -8.77
N VAL A 78 12.85 15.16 -8.28
CA VAL A 78 12.95 15.80 -6.97
C VAL A 78 12.92 17.32 -7.17
N PRO A 79 12.00 18.06 -6.53
CA PRO A 79 11.91 19.52 -6.64
C PRO A 79 13.19 20.21 -6.18
N ALA A 80 13.50 21.36 -6.79
CA ALA A 80 14.63 22.18 -6.35
C ALA A 80 14.36 22.72 -4.93
N GLY A 81 15.35 22.53 -4.03
CA GLY A 81 15.21 22.94 -2.63
C GLY A 81 14.46 21.93 -1.72
N ALA A 82 14.07 20.76 -2.23
CA ALA A 82 13.48 19.70 -1.42
C ALA A 82 14.51 19.01 -0.53
N ASP A 83 14.12 18.66 0.70
CA ASP A 83 14.88 17.72 1.52
C ASP A 83 14.69 16.30 0.98
N LYS A 84 15.74 15.79 0.31
CA LYS A 84 15.69 14.50 -0.39
C LYS A 84 15.37 13.34 0.54
N PHE A 85 15.94 13.31 1.74
CA PHE A 85 15.74 12.20 2.67
C PHE A 85 14.29 12.12 3.13
N VAL A 86 13.72 13.23 3.57
CA VAL A 86 12.33 13.28 4.04
C VAL A 86 11.36 13.09 2.89
N PHE A 87 11.69 13.61 1.70
CA PHE A 87 10.88 13.46 0.48
C PHE A 87 10.68 12.00 0.06
N PHE A 88 11.71 11.16 0.17
CA PHE A 88 11.59 9.72 -0.10
C PHE A 88 11.01 8.94 1.08
N LEU A 89 11.31 9.36 2.31
CA LEU A 89 10.82 8.68 3.51
C LEU A 89 9.29 8.80 3.66
N ALA A 90 8.73 9.95 3.34
CA ALA A 90 7.32 10.26 3.53
C ALA A 90 6.37 9.28 2.82
N PRO A 91 6.47 9.04 1.50
CA PRO A 91 5.60 8.07 0.83
C PRO A 91 5.86 6.62 1.26
N MET A 92 7.10 6.27 1.61
CA MET A 92 7.41 4.94 2.14
C MET A 92 6.73 4.72 3.50
N LEU A 93 6.77 5.71 4.38
CA LEU A 93 6.12 5.66 5.69
C LEU A 93 4.60 5.51 5.55
N THR A 94 3.96 6.31 4.69
CA THR A 94 2.53 6.21 4.41
C THR A 94 2.17 4.82 3.89
N PHE A 95 2.91 4.29 2.92
CA PHE A 95 2.67 2.95 2.36
C PHE A 95 2.81 1.84 3.40
N VAL A 96 3.87 1.89 4.22
CA VAL A 96 4.11 0.89 5.28
C VAL A 96 2.99 0.94 6.31
N LEU A 97 2.60 2.12 6.79
CA LEU A 97 1.52 2.26 7.78
C LEU A 97 0.18 1.79 7.21
N ALA A 98 -0.15 2.15 5.97
CA ALA A 98 -1.35 1.69 5.30
C ALA A 98 -1.39 0.15 5.19
N THR A 99 -0.28 -0.50 4.85
CA THR A 99 -0.23 -1.97 4.78
C THR A 99 -0.26 -2.64 6.15
N VAL A 100 0.36 -2.05 7.17
CA VAL A 100 0.36 -2.57 8.55
C VAL A 100 -1.04 -2.58 9.16
N SER A 101 -1.91 -1.63 8.81
CA SER A 101 -3.30 -1.62 9.30
C SER A 101 -4.10 -2.86 8.88
N TRP A 102 -3.74 -3.52 7.77
CA TRP A 102 -4.39 -4.75 7.30
C TRP A 102 -4.02 -5.99 8.12
N ALA A 103 -2.96 -5.92 8.94
CA ALA A 103 -2.50 -7.07 9.73
C ALA A 103 -3.50 -7.56 10.79
N VAL A 104 -4.38 -6.67 11.28
CA VAL A 104 -5.38 -6.98 12.32
C VAL A 104 -6.77 -7.27 11.76
N ILE A 105 -6.95 -7.17 10.43
CA ILE A 105 -8.25 -7.41 9.80
C ILE A 105 -8.40 -8.92 9.53
N PRO A 106 -9.44 -9.57 10.09
CA PRO A 106 -9.71 -10.97 9.80
C PRO A 106 -10.28 -11.12 8.37
N PHE A 107 -9.62 -11.93 7.56
CA PHE A 107 -10.07 -12.23 6.19
C PHE A 107 -11.01 -13.43 6.14
N ASN A 108 -10.87 -14.35 7.10
CA ASN A 108 -11.72 -15.51 7.27
C ASN A 108 -11.73 -15.97 8.74
N GLU A 109 -12.59 -16.89 9.11
CA GLU A 109 -12.61 -17.50 10.45
C GLU A 109 -11.25 -18.10 10.80
N GLY A 110 -10.61 -17.56 11.85
CA GLY A 110 -9.29 -17.98 12.30
C GLY A 110 -8.11 -17.54 11.40
N TRP A 111 -8.35 -16.77 10.32
CA TRP A 111 -7.27 -16.26 9.47
C TRP A 111 -7.09 -14.75 9.63
N VAL A 112 -6.20 -14.40 10.53
CA VAL A 112 -5.72 -13.05 10.79
C VAL A 112 -4.18 -13.11 10.92
N ILE A 113 -3.48 -12.09 10.45
CA ILE A 113 -2.01 -12.05 10.54
C ILE A 113 -1.58 -11.81 11.99
N SER A 114 -2.26 -10.90 12.68
CA SER A 114 -2.02 -10.55 14.08
C SER A 114 -3.33 -10.43 14.83
N ASP A 115 -3.60 -11.37 15.73
CA ASP A 115 -4.80 -11.35 16.58
C ASP A 115 -4.55 -10.44 17.79
N LEU A 116 -5.12 -9.26 17.75
CA LEU A 116 -5.03 -8.26 18.80
C LEU A 116 -6.41 -7.99 19.41
N ASN A 117 -6.55 -8.16 20.72
CA ASN A 117 -7.78 -7.84 21.45
C ASN A 117 -8.24 -6.38 21.28
N VAL A 118 -7.32 -5.48 20.97
CA VAL A 118 -7.55 -4.03 20.76
C VAL A 118 -7.36 -3.61 19.29
N GLY A 119 -7.69 -4.48 18.34
CA GLY A 119 -7.45 -4.27 16.91
C GLY A 119 -8.00 -2.95 16.36
N ILE A 120 -9.19 -2.53 16.80
CA ILE A 120 -9.80 -1.25 16.38
C ILE A 120 -8.95 -0.06 16.85
N LEU A 121 -8.47 -0.08 18.10
CA LEU A 121 -7.59 0.98 18.61
C LEU A 121 -6.25 1.00 17.88
N PHE A 122 -5.74 -0.17 17.50
CA PHE A 122 -4.54 -0.28 16.67
C PHE A 122 -4.74 0.39 15.30
N ILE A 123 -5.86 0.14 14.61
CA ILE A 123 -6.17 0.78 13.32
C ILE A 123 -6.24 2.30 13.49
N PHE A 124 -6.90 2.82 14.54
CA PHE A 124 -6.95 4.27 14.79
C PHE A 124 -5.58 4.86 15.08
N ALA A 125 -4.73 4.16 15.82
CA ALA A 125 -3.37 4.62 16.09
C ALA A 125 -2.53 4.68 14.80
N ILE A 126 -2.58 3.62 13.97
CA ILE A 126 -1.85 3.58 12.70
C ILE A 126 -2.36 4.63 11.71
N SER A 127 -3.68 4.79 11.55
CA SER A 127 -4.25 5.80 10.65
C SER A 127 -3.92 7.23 11.10
N SER A 128 -3.81 7.49 12.40
CA SER A 128 -3.34 8.77 12.92
C SER A 128 -1.87 9.04 12.56
N LEU A 129 -1.03 8.00 12.59
CA LEU A 129 0.38 8.12 12.18
C LEU A 129 0.55 8.29 10.66
N GLU A 130 -0.34 7.72 9.85
CA GLU A 130 -0.30 7.83 8.39
C GLU A 130 -0.36 9.28 7.90
N VAL A 131 -1.11 10.13 8.60
CA VAL A 131 -1.23 11.56 8.29
C VAL A 131 0.14 12.27 8.31
N TYR A 132 1.06 11.84 9.19
CA TYR A 132 2.41 12.43 9.23
C TYR A 132 3.19 12.21 7.94
N GLY A 133 2.99 11.07 7.26
CA GLY A 133 3.62 10.83 5.97
C GLY A 133 3.18 11.83 4.91
N VAL A 134 1.90 12.17 4.87
CA VAL A 134 1.35 13.17 3.94
C VAL A 134 1.89 14.57 4.26
N ILE A 135 1.88 14.97 5.54
CA ILE A 135 2.38 16.28 5.99
C ILE A 135 3.89 16.40 5.70
N MET A 136 4.67 15.36 6.03
CA MET A 136 6.11 15.35 5.78
C MET A 136 6.42 15.43 4.28
N GLY A 137 5.65 14.76 3.42
CA GLY A 137 5.81 14.85 1.97
C GLY A 137 5.58 16.26 1.43
N GLY A 138 4.54 16.93 1.89
CA GLY A 138 4.26 18.33 1.56
C GLY A 138 5.36 19.27 2.04
N TRP A 139 5.79 19.13 3.29
CA TRP A 139 6.86 19.95 3.87
C TRP A 139 8.20 19.73 3.16
N ALA A 140 8.58 18.47 2.91
CA ALA A 140 9.85 18.13 2.28
C ALA A 140 9.96 18.58 0.81
N SER A 141 8.83 18.70 0.10
CA SER A 141 8.79 19.15 -1.29
C SER A 141 9.09 20.65 -1.47
N ASN A 142 9.22 21.41 -0.37
CA ASN A 142 9.38 22.88 -0.37
C ASN A 142 8.28 23.59 -1.18
N SER A 143 7.08 23.02 -1.19
CA SER A 143 5.90 23.61 -1.81
C SER A 143 5.21 24.55 -0.82
N LYS A 144 4.73 25.69 -1.30
CA LYS A 144 3.97 26.62 -0.45
C LYS A 144 2.48 26.25 -0.33
N TYR A 145 2.06 25.12 -0.85
CA TYR A 145 0.68 24.62 -0.76
C TYR A 145 0.60 23.41 0.15
#